data_bfcaf1192ae0ad125c08d252d27c4eb8
#
_entry.id   bfcaf1192ae0ad125c08d252d27c4eb8
#
_cell.length_a   1.000
_cell.length_b   1.000
_cell.length_c   1.000
_cell.angle_alpha   90.00
_cell.angle_beta   90.00
_cell.angle_gamma   90.00
#
_symmetry.space_group_name_H-M   'P 1'
#
loop_
_entity.id
_entity.type
_entity.pdbx_description
1 polymer ?
#
loop_
_entity_poly.entity_id
_entity_poly.type
_entity_poly.pdbx_seq_one_letter_code
_entity_poly.pdbx_strand_id
1 'polypeptide(L)'
;MLYVDEVNLLDDHVVDLLLDVAAMGVNVVEREGISFSHPARFVLIGSMNPEEGDLRPQLLDRFALCVDIMGIRDPRARMSILERNLAFESDPIAFVKEWEPYEKALTLEIAEARERLP
;
A
#
# COMPACT_ATOMS: atom_id res chain seq x y z
N MET A 1 1.63 -3.73 -7.69
CA MET A 1 1.22 -3.33 -6.34
C MET A 1 -0.22 -3.78 -6.14
N LEU A 2 -0.52 -4.42 -5.04
CA LEU A 2 -1.87 -4.81 -4.61
C LEU A 2 -2.18 -4.06 -3.32
N TYR A 3 -3.26 -3.28 -3.33
CA TYR A 3 -3.78 -2.59 -2.16
C TYR A 3 -5.05 -3.29 -1.70
N VAL A 4 -5.13 -3.58 -0.41
CA VAL A 4 -6.27 -4.21 0.25
C VAL A 4 -6.73 -3.29 1.36
N ASP A 5 -7.92 -2.75 1.22
CA ASP A 5 -8.56 -1.96 2.26
C ASP A 5 -9.21 -2.86 3.30
N GLU A 6 -9.14 -2.45 4.56
CA GLU A 6 -9.73 -3.19 5.68
C GLU A 6 -9.30 -4.67 5.71
N VAL A 7 -7.99 -4.90 5.61
CA VAL A 7 -7.41 -6.27 5.55
C VAL A 7 -7.79 -7.14 6.76
N ASN A 8 -8.14 -6.53 7.89
CA ASN A 8 -8.62 -7.19 9.10
C ASN A 8 -10.03 -7.77 8.96
N LEU A 9 -10.82 -7.34 7.97
CA LEU A 9 -12.17 -7.86 7.69
C LEU A 9 -12.17 -8.99 6.66
N LEU A 10 -11.05 -9.23 5.99
CA LEU A 10 -10.93 -10.36 5.08
C LEU A 10 -10.90 -11.68 5.84
N ASP A 11 -11.42 -12.72 5.19
CA ASP A 11 -11.25 -14.08 5.65
C ASP A 11 -9.76 -14.40 5.82
N ASP A 12 -9.42 -14.97 6.96
CA ASP A 12 -8.04 -15.27 7.34
C ASP A 12 -7.29 -16.08 6.29
N HIS A 13 -7.98 -17.05 5.69
CA HIS A 13 -7.41 -17.89 4.65
C HIS A 13 -7.04 -17.09 3.39
N VAL A 14 -7.81 -16.05 3.06
CA VAL A 14 -7.52 -15.17 1.92
C VAL A 14 -6.30 -14.33 2.21
N VAL A 15 -6.17 -13.78 3.43
CA VAL A 15 -5.00 -12.97 3.83
C VAL A 15 -3.74 -13.82 3.84
N ASP A 16 -3.79 -15.01 4.43
CA ASP A 16 -2.67 -15.96 4.44
C ASP A 16 -2.20 -16.29 3.02
N LEU A 17 -3.14 -16.59 2.12
CA LEU A 17 -2.82 -16.87 0.71
C LEU A 17 -2.13 -15.67 0.04
N LEU A 18 -2.64 -14.46 0.24
CA LEU A 18 -2.06 -13.26 -0.34
C LEU A 18 -0.63 -13.00 0.17
N LEU A 19 -0.39 -13.18 1.46
CA LEU A 19 0.92 -13.02 2.08
C LEU A 19 1.92 -14.09 1.59
N ASP A 20 1.48 -15.34 1.47
CA ASP A 20 2.32 -16.42 0.95
C ASP A 20 2.70 -16.18 -0.51
N VAL A 21 1.75 -15.79 -1.35
CA VAL A 21 2.00 -15.45 -2.76
C VAL A 21 2.93 -14.23 -2.88
N ALA A 22 2.74 -13.20 -2.06
CA ALA A 22 3.61 -12.03 -2.05
C ALA A 22 5.05 -12.37 -1.67
N ALA A 23 5.23 -13.29 -0.69
CA ALA A 23 6.56 -13.73 -0.25
C ALA A 23 7.24 -14.64 -1.27
N MET A 24 6.50 -15.59 -1.86
CA MET A 24 7.06 -16.55 -2.81
C MET A 24 7.21 -15.99 -4.24
N GLY A 25 6.45 -14.96 -4.58
CA GLY A 25 6.39 -14.42 -5.94
C GLY A 25 5.77 -15.35 -6.98
N VAL A 26 5.10 -16.40 -6.53
CA VAL A 26 4.43 -17.42 -7.35
C VAL A 26 3.10 -17.80 -6.72
N ASN A 27 2.06 -17.85 -7.51
CA ASN A 27 0.78 -18.42 -7.09
C ASN A 27 0.64 -19.85 -7.63
N VAL A 28 0.30 -20.78 -6.75
CA VAL A 28 0.07 -22.19 -7.07
C VAL A 28 -1.41 -22.50 -6.84
N VAL A 29 -2.08 -22.97 -7.88
CA VAL A 29 -3.48 -23.37 -7.83
C VAL A 29 -3.58 -24.87 -8.06
N GLU A 30 -4.10 -25.60 -7.08
CA GLU A 30 -4.34 -27.04 -7.17
C GLU A 30 -5.84 -27.31 -7.20
N ARG A 31 -6.30 -27.95 -8.27
CA ARG A 31 -7.69 -28.39 -8.42
C ARG A 31 -7.74 -29.76 -9.10
N GLU A 32 -8.50 -30.68 -8.51
CA GLU A 32 -8.80 -32.01 -9.10
C GLU A 32 -7.55 -32.79 -9.57
N GLY A 33 -6.43 -32.66 -8.83
CA GLY A 33 -5.17 -33.33 -9.17
C GLY A 33 -4.35 -32.63 -10.25
N ILE A 34 -4.78 -31.46 -10.73
CA ILE A 34 -4.02 -30.59 -11.62
C ILE A 34 -3.39 -29.47 -10.79
N SER A 35 -2.08 -29.33 -10.86
CA SER A 35 -1.33 -28.20 -10.27
C SER A 35 -0.90 -27.25 -11.36
N PHE A 36 -1.26 -25.98 -11.21
CA PHE A 36 -0.87 -24.90 -12.11
C PHE A 36 -0.18 -23.80 -11.31
N SER A 37 0.97 -23.34 -11.78
CA SER A 37 1.70 -22.23 -11.15
C SER A 37 1.96 -21.11 -12.13
N HIS A 38 1.85 -19.86 -11.65
CA HIS A 38 2.19 -18.68 -12.44
C HIS A 38 2.92 -17.63 -11.60
N PRO A 39 3.80 -16.81 -12.19
CA PRO A 39 4.44 -15.72 -11.49
C PRO A 39 3.45 -14.71 -10.94
N ALA A 40 3.62 -14.31 -9.69
CA ALA A 40 2.76 -13.35 -9.02
C ALA A 40 3.60 -12.44 -8.09
N ARG A 41 4.44 -11.59 -8.69
CA ARG A 41 5.29 -10.64 -7.96
C ARG A 41 4.58 -9.32 -7.78
N PHE A 42 4.28 -8.97 -6.54
CA PHE A 42 3.66 -7.69 -6.18
C PHE A 42 4.09 -7.25 -4.78
N VAL A 43 3.95 -5.96 -4.51
CA VAL A 43 4.03 -5.40 -3.15
C VAL A 43 2.62 -5.38 -2.61
N LEU A 44 2.40 -5.99 -1.45
CA LEU A 44 1.13 -5.97 -0.74
C LEU A 44 1.11 -4.78 0.21
N ILE A 45 0.04 -3.98 0.13
CA ILE A 45 -0.25 -2.89 1.06
C ILE A 45 -1.64 -3.15 1.63
N GLY A 46 -1.72 -3.26 2.95
CA GLY A 46 -2.99 -3.40 3.67
C GLY A 46 -3.26 -2.16 4.51
N SER A 47 -4.50 -1.69 4.54
CA SER A 47 -4.99 -0.78 5.55
C SER A 47 -5.91 -1.51 6.52
N MET A 48 -6.03 -1.01 7.73
CA MET A 48 -7.00 -1.48 8.71
C MET A 48 -7.48 -0.36 9.60
N ASN A 49 -8.69 -0.50 10.12
CA ASN A 49 -9.21 0.33 11.18
C ASN A 49 -9.25 -0.49 12.48
N PRO A 50 -8.45 -0.14 13.51
CA PRO A 50 -8.45 -0.88 14.78
C PRO A 50 -9.81 -0.89 15.51
N GLU A 51 -10.71 0.05 15.20
CA GLU A 51 -12.06 0.07 15.78
C GLU A 51 -12.95 -1.07 15.27
N GLU A 52 -12.62 -1.63 14.10
CA GLU A 52 -13.39 -2.71 13.46
C GLU A 52 -12.82 -4.10 13.74
N GLY A 53 -11.75 -4.18 14.50
CA GLY A 53 -11.09 -5.42 14.92
C GLY A 53 -9.59 -5.40 14.68
N ASP A 54 -8.90 -6.21 15.47
CA ASP A 54 -7.45 -6.32 15.38
C ASP A 54 -7.02 -7.31 14.30
N LEU A 55 -5.89 -7.04 13.68
CA LEU A 55 -5.20 -8.02 12.85
C LEU A 55 -4.56 -9.07 13.77
N ARG A 56 -4.73 -10.34 13.45
CA ARG A 56 -4.10 -11.41 14.24
C ARG A 56 -2.58 -11.24 14.27
N PRO A 57 -1.92 -11.48 15.42
CA PRO A 57 -0.47 -11.34 15.57
C PRO A 57 0.32 -12.09 14.49
N GLN A 58 -0.13 -13.29 14.12
CA GLN A 58 0.51 -14.13 13.09
C GLN A 58 0.49 -13.50 11.70
N LEU A 59 -0.54 -12.71 11.38
CA LEU A 59 -0.63 -11.96 10.12
C LEU A 59 0.21 -10.70 10.18
N LEU A 60 0.20 -10.01 11.32
CA LEU A 60 1.01 -8.81 11.53
C LEU A 60 2.51 -9.12 11.39
N ASP A 61 2.97 -10.26 11.92
CA ASP A 61 4.37 -10.70 11.82
C ASP A 61 4.84 -10.96 10.37
N ARG A 62 3.91 -11.17 9.45
CA ARG A 62 4.22 -11.38 8.03
C ARG A 62 4.31 -10.09 7.22
N PHE A 63 3.76 -8.98 7.73
CA PHE A 63 3.99 -7.66 7.14
C PHE A 63 5.35 -7.13 7.57
N ALA A 64 6.22 -6.80 6.60
CA ALA A 64 7.56 -6.31 6.86
C ALA A 64 7.58 -4.94 7.54
N LEU A 65 6.55 -4.13 7.32
CA LEU A 65 6.41 -2.77 7.86
C LEU A 65 4.98 -2.55 8.35
N CYS A 66 4.86 -1.90 9.49
CA CYS A 66 3.59 -1.43 10.05
C CYS A 66 3.74 0.04 10.42
N VAL A 67 2.75 0.86 10.05
CA VAL A 67 2.76 2.30 10.34
C VAL A 67 1.40 2.71 10.91
N ASP A 68 1.42 3.33 12.08
CA ASP A 68 0.23 3.91 12.68
C ASP A 68 -0.05 5.29 12.06
N ILE A 69 -1.21 5.43 11.43
CA ILE A 69 -1.66 6.68 10.85
C ILE A 69 -2.62 7.37 11.82
N MET A 70 -2.23 8.54 12.29
CA MET A 70 -3.08 9.37 13.14
C MET A 70 -3.62 10.59 12.40
N GLY A 71 -4.82 11.02 12.78
CA GLY A 71 -5.42 12.22 12.22
C GLY A 71 -4.56 13.47 12.47
N ILE A 72 -4.40 14.30 11.44
CA ILE A 72 -3.66 15.56 11.52
C ILE A 72 -4.45 16.55 12.39
N ARG A 73 -3.84 16.98 13.50
CA ARG A 73 -4.44 17.95 14.44
C ARG A 73 -4.05 19.39 14.16
N ASP A 74 -2.91 19.61 13.49
CA ASP A 74 -2.44 20.96 13.15
C ASP A 74 -3.41 21.65 12.17
N PRO A 75 -4.01 22.81 12.54
CA PRO A 75 -4.96 23.52 11.68
C PRO A 75 -4.34 23.98 10.36
N ARG A 76 -3.04 24.33 10.33
CA ARG A 76 -2.34 24.79 9.12
C ARG A 76 -2.18 23.64 8.14
N ALA A 77 -1.76 22.47 8.62
CA ALA A 77 -1.65 21.29 7.78
C ALA A 77 -3.03 20.85 7.22
N ARG A 78 -4.08 20.94 8.04
CA ARG A 78 -5.46 20.67 7.58
C ARG A 78 -5.92 21.65 6.51
N MET A 79 -5.61 22.93 6.68
CA MET A 79 -5.92 23.95 5.66
C MET A 79 -5.21 23.65 4.34
N SER A 80 -3.91 23.33 4.39
CA SER A 80 -3.15 22.96 3.18
C SER A 80 -3.72 21.74 2.44
N ILE A 81 -4.28 20.76 3.16
CA ILE A 81 -4.96 19.62 2.54
C ILE A 81 -6.19 20.08 1.77
N LEU A 82 -7.02 20.93 2.40
CA LEU A 82 -8.23 21.46 1.76
C LEU A 82 -7.90 22.31 0.52
N GLU A 83 -6.92 23.21 0.64
CA GLU A 83 -6.46 24.05 -0.47
C GLU A 83 -5.99 23.23 -1.65
N ARG A 84 -5.17 22.18 -1.41
CA ARG A 84 -4.69 21.30 -2.46
C ARG A 84 -5.82 20.49 -3.10
N ASN A 85 -6.76 20.00 -2.30
CA ASN A 85 -7.91 19.27 -2.83
C ASN A 85 -8.78 20.17 -3.72
N LEU A 86 -9.10 21.38 -3.28
CA LEU A 86 -9.85 22.35 -4.07
C LEU A 86 -9.11 22.75 -5.36
N ALA A 87 -7.78 22.93 -5.30
CA ALA A 87 -6.99 23.20 -6.48
C ALA A 87 -7.02 22.04 -7.48
N PHE A 88 -6.92 20.81 -7.00
CA PHE A 88 -7.03 19.61 -7.83
C PHE A 88 -8.42 19.47 -8.44
N GLU A 89 -9.50 19.66 -7.69
CA GLU A 89 -10.88 19.62 -8.19
C GLU A 89 -11.15 20.68 -9.23
N SER A 90 -10.54 21.88 -9.09
CA SER A 90 -10.71 22.99 -10.01
C SER A 90 -10.05 22.75 -11.38
N ASP A 91 -8.81 22.29 -11.41
CA ASP A 91 -8.06 21.95 -12.61
C ASP A 91 -7.03 20.85 -12.33
N PRO A 92 -7.42 19.57 -12.46
CA PRO A 92 -6.53 18.45 -12.21
C PRO A 92 -5.27 18.45 -13.09
N ILE A 93 -5.39 18.91 -14.33
CA ILE A 93 -4.26 18.92 -15.29
C ILE A 93 -3.21 19.95 -14.88
N ALA A 94 -3.65 21.17 -14.59
CA ALA A 94 -2.76 22.24 -14.12
C ALA A 94 -2.10 21.85 -12.79
N PHE A 95 -2.87 21.28 -11.85
CA PHE A 95 -2.35 20.81 -10.56
C PHE A 95 -1.26 19.75 -10.72
N VAL A 96 -1.49 18.72 -11.51
CA VAL A 96 -0.49 17.66 -11.77
C VAL A 96 0.77 18.25 -12.41
N LYS A 97 0.64 19.18 -13.35
CA LYS A 97 1.77 19.83 -14.00
C LYS A 97 2.60 20.70 -13.03
N GLU A 98 1.93 21.38 -12.11
CA GLU A 98 2.60 22.17 -11.05
C GLU A 98 3.43 21.28 -10.12
N TRP A 99 2.91 20.10 -9.76
CA TRP A 99 3.56 19.19 -8.83
C TRP A 99 4.59 18.24 -9.48
N GLU A 100 4.59 18.12 -10.80
CA GLU A 100 5.49 17.22 -11.55
C GLU A 100 7.00 17.42 -11.22
N PRO A 101 7.54 18.64 -11.03
CA PRO A 101 8.95 18.83 -10.65
C PRO A 101 9.28 18.23 -9.26
N TYR A 102 8.36 18.35 -8.31
CA TYR A 102 8.53 17.80 -6.95
C TYR A 102 8.47 16.26 -6.96
N GLU A 103 7.54 15.70 -7.72
CA GLU A 103 7.42 14.26 -7.91
C GLU A 103 8.67 13.67 -8.58
N LYS A 104 9.22 14.33 -9.60
CA LYS A 104 10.47 13.92 -10.25
C LYS A 104 11.66 13.99 -9.28
N ALA A 105 11.78 15.03 -8.49
CA ALA A 105 12.85 15.17 -7.50
C ALA A 105 12.77 14.02 -6.46
N LEU A 106 11.60 13.75 -5.92
CA LEU A 106 11.39 12.66 -4.97
C LEU A 106 11.68 11.28 -5.60
N THR A 107 11.28 11.09 -6.84
CA THR A 107 11.56 9.83 -7.59
C THR A 107 13.06 9.59 -7.73
N LEU A 108 13.84 10.63 -8.05
CA LEU A 108 15.30 10.52 -8.15
C LEU A 108 15.93 10.20 -6.79
N GLU A 109 15.49 10.88 -5.73
CA GLU A 109 15.97 10.64 -4.36
C GLU A 109 15.72 9.20 -3.91
N ILE A 110 14.53 8.66 -4.19
CA ILE A 110 14.20 7.27 -3.90
C ILE A 110 15.07 6.29 -4.73
N ALA A 111 15.27 6.59 -6.01
CA ALA A 111 16.11 5.75 -6.88
C ALA A 111 17.56 5.70 -6.38
N GLU A 112 18.15 6.84 -6.03
CA GLU A 112 19.49 6.92 -5.46
C GLU A 112 19.59 6.19 -4.10
N ALA A 113 18.57 6.31 -3.25
CA ALA A 113 18.53 5.59 -1.97
C ALA A 113 18.51 4.07 -2.18
N ARG A 114 17.78 3.58 -3.17
CA ARG A 114 17.73 2.15 -3.52
C ARG A 114 19.07 1.61 -4.02
N GLU A 115 19.84 2.39 -4.78
CA GLU A 115 21.17 1.99 -5.24
C GLU A 115 22.20 1.90 -4.11
N ARG A 116 21.97 2.59 -2.99
CA ARG A 116 22.83 2.56 -1.81
C ARG A 116 22.52 1.41 -0.84
N LEU A 117 21.40 0.72 -1.03
CA LEU A 117 21.06 -0.46 -0.23
C LEU A 117 21.88 -1.66 -0.74
N PRO A 118 22.49 -2.45 0.19
CA PRO A 118 23.27 -3.63 -0.16
C PRO A 118 22.43 -4.76 -0.77
#